data_fec10e89dfe73d8b7bf7c6d0a35f876d
#
_entry.id   fec10e89dfe73d8b7bf7c6d0a35f876d
#
_cell.length_a   1.000
_cell.length_b   1.000
_cell.length_c   1.000
_cell.angle_alpha   90.00
_cell.angle_beta   90.00
_cell.angle_gamma   90.00
#
_symmetry.space_group_name_H-M   'P 1'
#
loop_
_entity.id
_entity.type
_entity.pdbx_description
1 polymer ?
#
loop_
_entity_poly.entity_id
_entity_poly.type
_entity_poly.pdbx_seq_one_letter_code
_entity_poly.pdbx_strand_id
1 'polypeptide(L)'
;EEALRSGITKLVVLEVTTHPTLKSVRRLNLAAETGRKERDNHALCLMLTSQNGGVQGAESRWSMSMQHTARETMWELECIKSRHTPPSTWKLENNLKKITVRK
;
A
#
# COMPACT_ATOMS: atom_id res chain seq x y z
N GLU A 1 0.99 -15.23 -0.25
CA GLU A 1 1.43 -15.63 -1.60
C GLU A 1 0.34 -16.41 -2.34
N GLU A 2 -0.24 -17.41 -1.71
CA GLU A 2 -1.30 -18.21 -2.30
C GLU A 2 -2.55 -17.42 -2.68
N ALA A 3 -2.95 -16.49 -1.82
CA ALA A 3 -4.12 -15.66 -2.10
C ALA A 3 -3.93 -14.82 -3.37
N LEU A 4 -2.72 -14.30 -3.59
CA LEU A 4 -2.40 -13.54 -4.80
C LEU A 4 -2.34 -14.44 -6.03
N ARG A 5 -1.73 -15.62 -5.88
CA ARG A 5 -1.55 -16.57 -6.98
C ARG A 5 -2.89 -17.12 -7.48
N SER A 6 -3.84 -17.29 -6.60
CA SER A 6 -5.16 -17.84 -6.96
C SER A 6 -5.93 -16.95 -7.93
N GLY A 7 -5.69 -15.64 -7.90
CA GLY A 7 -6.42 -14.68 -8.73
C GLY A 7 -7.86 -14.44 -8.30
N ILE A 8 -8.29 -14.99 -7.18
CA ILE A 8 -9.65 -14.84 -6.66
C ILE A 8 -9.77 -13.58 -5.81
N THR A 9 -8.75 -13.29 -5.02
CA THR A 9 -8.75 -12.17 -4.08
C THR A 9 -8.27 -10.89 -4.76
N LYS A 10 -8.99 -9.78 -4.58
CA LYS A 10 -8.62 -8.48 -5.17
C LYS A 10 -7.67 -7.67 -4.30
N LEU A 11 -7.70 -7.88 -2.99
CA LEU A 11 -6.84 -7.16 -2.05
C LEU A 11 -6.32 -8.12 -1.00
N VAL A 12 -5.01 -8.10 -0.81
CA VAL A 12 -4.34 -8.82 0.27
C VAL A 12 -3.60 -7.80 1.12
N VAL A 13 -3.85 -7.79 2.41
CA VAL A 13 -3.18 -6.90 3.36
C VAL A 13 -2.24 -7.73 4.23
N LEU A 14 -0.98 -7.33 4.27
CA LEU A 14 0.04 -7.99 5.09
C LEU A 14 0.60 -7.01 6.10
N GLU A 15 0.61 -7.39 7.36
CA GLU A 15 1.31 -6.66 8.39
C GLU A 15 2.68 -7.31 8.59
N VAL A 16 3.74 -6.52 8.43
CA VAL A 16 5.11 -7.03 8.46
C VAL A 16 5.87 -6.37 9.61
N THR A 17 6.37 -7.18 10.54
CA THR A 17 7.11 -6.72 11.71
C THR A 17 8.62 -6.64 11.48
N THR A 18 9.11 -7.32 10.45
CA THR A 18 10.51 -7.31 10.06
C THR A 18 10.63 -6.75 8.64
N HIS A 19 11.83 -6.33 8.25
CA HIS A 19 12.06 -5.86 6.88
C HIS A 19 11.94 -7.01 5.89
N PRO A 20 10.96 -6.98 4.97
CA PRO A 20 10.89 -8.00 3.93
C PRO A 20 12.07 -7.86 2.97
N THR A 21 12.58 -8.99 2.51
CA THR A 21 13.67 -8.99 1.55
C THR A 21 13.14 -8.66 0.15
N LEU A 22 14.02 -8.17 -0.71
CA LEU A 22 13.68 -7.95 -2.11
C LEU A 22 13.18 -9.25 -2.78
N LYS A 23 13.76 -10.37 -2.40
CA LYS A 23 13.35 -11.69 -2.92
C LYS A 23 11.90 -12.00 -2.54
N SER A 24 11.51 -11.74 -1.29
CA SER A 24 10.14 -11.95 -0.83
C SER A 24 9.16 -11.07 -1.58
N VAL A 25 9.49 -9.80 -1.77
CA VAL A 25 8.63 -8.87 -2.51
C VAL A 25 8.48 -9.29 -3.97
N ARG A 26 9.55 -9.74 -4.61
CA ARG A 26 9.50 -10.24 -5.99
C ARG A 26 8.60 -11.46 -6.11
N ARG A 27 8.62 -12.36 -5.12
CA ARG A 27 7.74 -13.52 -5.11
C ARG A 27 6.27 -13.13 -5.04
N LEU A 28 5.94 -12.11 -4.26
CA LEU A 28 4.58 -11.60 -4.18
C LEU A 28 4.14 -10.98 -5.50
N ASN A 29 5.01 -10.21 -6.15
CA ASN A 29 4.73 -9.64 -7.47
C ASN A 29 4.47 -10.72 -8.52
N LEU A 30 5.28 -11.78 -8.51
CA LEU A 30 5.09 -12.90 -9.43
C LEU A 30 3.80 -13.66 -9.16
N ALA A 31 3.45 -13.84 -7.89
CA ALA A 31 2.19 -14.49 -7.51
C ALA A 31 0.99 -13.69 -7.99
N ALA A 32 1.01 -12.37 -7.83
CA ALA A 32 -0.06 -11.50 -8.30
C ALA A 32 -0.17 -11.53 -9.82
N GLU A 33 0.95 -11.57 -10.52
CA GLU A 33 0.97 -11.67 -11.98
C GLU A 33 0.39 -13.00 -12.47
N THR A 34 0.69 -14.10 -11.79
CA THR A 34 0.12 -15.40 -12.10
C THR A 34 -1.40 -15.38 -11.94
N GLY A 35 -1.90 -14.81 -10.85
CA GLY A 35 -3.34 -14.69 -10.64
C GLY A 35 -4.02 -13.84 -11.70
N ARG A 36 -3.37 -12.76 -12.13
CA ARG A 36 -3.88 -11.90 -13.19
C ARG A 36 -4.00 -12.65 -14.52
N LYS A 37 -3.00 -13.43 -14.86
CA LYS A 37 -3.00 -14.21 -16.11
C LYS A 37 -4.08 -15.28 -16.13
N GLU A 38 -4.29 -15.95 -15.02
CA GLU A 38 -5.24 -17.06 -14.95
C GLU A 38 -6.70 -16.61 -14.86
N ARG A 39 -6.97 -15.51 -14.18
CA ARG A 39 -8.35 -15.08 -13.90
C ARG A 39 -8.66 -13.65 -14.31
N ASP A 40 -7.74 -12.97 -14.99
CA ASP A 40 -7.88 -11.58 -15.39
C ASP A 40 -8.26 -10.67 -14.21
N ASN A 41 -7.66 -10.92 -13.05
CA ASN A 41 -7.91 -10.19 -11.83
C ASN A 41 -6.65 -9.47 -11.36
N HIS A 42 -6.73 -8.15 -11.25
CA HIS A 42 -5.62 -7.32 -10.79
C HIS A 42 -5.65 -7.21 -9.27
N ALA A 43 -4.97 -8.14 -8.61
CA ALA A 43 -4.88 -8.14 -7.16
C ALA A 43 -3.88 -7.08 -6.68
N LEU A 44 -4.24 -6.40 -5.59
CA LEU A 44 -3.36 -5.46 -4.91
C LEU A 44 -2.88 -6.09 -3.61
N CYS A 45 -1.58 -6.04 -3.37
CA CYS A 45 -0.99 -6.44 -2.09
C CYS A 45 -0.53 -5.18 -1.35
N LEU A 46 -1.13 -4.93 -0.21
CA LEU A 46 -0.79 -3.81 0.66
C LEU A 46 0.04 -4.30 1.83
N MET A 47 1.28 -3.85 1.94
CA MET A 47 2.15 -4.16 3.05
C MET A 47 2.16 -3.03 4.06
N LEU A 48 1.83 -3.34 5.31
CA LEU A 48 1.90 -2.41 6.42
C LEU A 48 3.20 -2.66 7.17
N THR A 49 4.08 -1.67 7.16
CA THR A 49 5.39 -1.75 7.81
C THR A 49 5.53 -0.69 8.88
N SER A 50 6.57 -0.82 9.73
CA SER A 50 6.88 0.22 10.70
C SER A 50 7.36 1.49 9.99
N GLN A 51 7.41 2.61 10.73
CA GLN A 51 7.78 3.93 10.22
C GLN A 51 9.07 3.97 9.40
N ASN A 52 10.05 3.19 9.80
CA ASN A 52 11.35 3.13 9.12
C ASN A 52 11.44 1.96 8.15
N GLY A 53 10.32 1.27 7.93
CA GLY A 53 10.27 0.12 7.05
C GLY A 53 10.33 0.53 5.59
N GLY A 54 11.46 0.26 4.96
CA GLY A 54 11.58 0.42 3.53
C GLY A 54 11.47 -0.94 2.85
N VAL A 55 10.57 -1.06 1.89
CA VAL A 55 10.43 -2.28 1.11
C VAL A 55 10.93 -2.02 -0.30
N GLN A 56 12.03 -2.66 -0.68
CA GLN A 56 12.52 -2.59 -2.04
C GLN A 56 11.66 -3.48 -2.94
N GLY A 57 11.47 -3.05 -4.18
CA GLY A 57 10.73 -3.83 -5.15
C GLY A 57 9.22 -3.58 -5.18
N ALA A 58 8.69 -2.82 -4.23
CA ALA A 58 7.30 -2.40 -4.27
C ALA A 58 7.08 -1.37 -5.38
N GLU A 59 5.90 -1.38 -5.98
CA GLU A 59 5.56 -0.41 -7.03
C GLU A 59 5.49 1.01 -6.49
N SER A 60 5.00 1.18 -5.28
CA SER A 60 4.96 2.47 -4.62
C SER A 60 5.13 2.29 -3.11
N ARG A 61 5.67 3.31 -2.48
CA ARG A 61 5.87 3.36 -1.04
C ARG A 61 5.21 4.62 -0.50
N TRP A 62 4.44 4.44 0.56
CA TRP A 62 3.66 5.50 1.15
C TRP A 62 3.90 5.58 2.66
N SER A 63 3.88 6.78 3.17
CA SER A 63 3.95 7.04 4.61
C SER A 63 2.69 7.77 5.03
N MET A 64 2.06 7.30 6.11
CA MET A 64 0.89 7.94 6.67
C MET A 64 1.20 8.37 8.09
N SER A 65 0.96 9.63 8.39
CA SER A 65 1.16 10.19 9.71
C SER A 65 -0.09 10.89 10.21
N MET A 66 -0.27 10.89 11.52
CA MET A 66 -1.40 11.56 12.15
C MET A 66 -1.14 13.06 12.27
N GLN A 67 -2.12 13.85 11.87
CA GLN A 67 -2.10 15.31 11.98
C GLN A 67 -3.36 15.78 12.71
N HIS A 68 -3.77 15.01 13.71
CA HIS A 68 -5.01 15.30 14.44
C HIS A 68 -4.91 16.58 15.24
N THR A 69 -5.98 17.38 15.21
CA THR A 69 -6.18 18.51 16.09
C THR A 69 -7.35 18.22 17.03
N ALA A 70 -7.60 19.12 17.98
CA ALA A 70 -8.72 18.97 18.92
C ALA A 70 -10.09 18.95 18.21
N ARG A 71 -10.16 19.48 16.99
CA ARG A 71 -11.42 19.62 16.23
C ARG A 71 -11.52 18.72 15.00
N GLU A 72 -10.40 18.25 14.49
CA GLU A 72 -10.36 17.53 13.23
C GLU A 72 -9.51 16.27 13.31
N THR A 73 -9.97 15.22 12.65
CA THR A 73 -9.19 14.01 12.47
C THR A 73 -8.57 14.09 11.08
N MET A 74 -7.27 14.27 11.04
CA MET A 74 -6.53 14.41 9.80
C MET A 74 -5.32 13.51 9.75
N TRP A 75 -4.97 13.07 8.55
CA TRP A 75 -3.74 12.33 8.28
C TRP A 75 -3.03 12.97 7.11
N GLU A 76 -1.73 12.84 7.10
CA GLU A 76 -0.91 13.18 5.95
C GLU A 76 -0.45 11.90 5.28
N LEU A 77 -0.73 11.77 3.99
CA LEU A 77 -0.31 10.64 3.18
C LEU A 77 0.74 11.13 2.20
N GLU A 78 1.94 10.63 2.33
CA GLU A 78 3.07 10.98 1.48
C GLU A 78 3.45 9.81 0.60
N CYS A 79 3.49 10.05 -0.72
CA CYS A 79 4.07 9.09 -1.65
C CYS A 79 5.57 9.31 -1.68
N ILE A 80 6.32 8.42 -1.03
CA ILE A 80 7.77 8.50 -0.91
C ILE A 80 8.42 8.12 -2.24
N LYS A 81 7.92 7.07 -2.86
CA LYS A 81 8.47 6.54 -4.10
C LYS A 81 7.37 5.84 -4.90
N SER A 82 7.37 6.06 -6.21
CA SER A 82 6.47 5.37 -7.12
C SER A 82 7.16 5.18 -8.47
N ARG A 83 6.84 4.08 -9.15
CA ARG A 83 7.33 3.83 -10.51
C ARG A 83 6.63 4.68 -11.54
N HIS A 84 5.44 5.19 -11.22
CA HIS A 84 4.57 5.82 -12.19
C HIS A 84 4.36 7.32 -11.97
N THR A 85 4.53 7.79 -10.76
CA THR A 85 4.28 9.19 -10.41
C THR A 85 5.41 9.77 -9.58
N PRO A 86 5.63 11.10 -9.66
CA PRO A 86 6.62 11.75 -8.79
C PRO A 86 6.13 11.76 -7.33
N PRO A 87 7.06 11.96 -6.38
CA PRO A 87 6.68 12.09 -4.97
C PRO A 87 5.66 13.20 -4.77
N SER A 88 4.68 12.95 -3.91
CA SER A 88 3.60 13.90 -3.65
C SER A 88 3.03 13.68 -2.25
N THR A 89 2.32 14.69 -1.75
CA THR A 89 1.73 14.64 -0.41
C THR A 89 0.26 15.01 -0.49
N TRP A 90 -0.59 14.25 0.20
CA TRP A 90 -2.02 14.49 0.30
C TRP A 90 -2.43 14.59 1.77
N LYS A 91 -3.48 15.32 2.02
CA LYS A 91 -4.12 15.36 3.33
C LYS A 91 -5.42 14.60 3.28
N LEU A 92 -5.62 13.71 4.25
CA LEU A 92 -6.86 12.95 4.41
C LEU A 92 -7.61 13.52 5.60
N GLU A 93 -8.84 13.95 5.35
CA GLU A 93 -9.71 14.55 6.35
C GLU A 93 -10.91 13.64 6.58
N ASN A 94 -11.14 13.26 7.83
CA ASN A 94 -12.29 12.44 8.18
C ASN A 94 -13.42 13.32 8.70
N ASN A 95 -14.46 13.48 7.88
CA ASN A 95 -15.68 14.23 8.22
C ASN A 95 -16.80 13.23 8.50
N LEU A 96 -17.03 12.91 9.74
CA LEU A 96 -18.15 12.12 10.27
C LEU A 96 -18.67 10.96 9.40
N LYS A 97 -18.80 11.12 8.09
CA LYS A 97 -19.39 10.13 7.18
C LYS A 97 -18.53 9.76 5.98
N LYS A 98 -17.45 10.48 5.72
CA LYS A 98 -16.58 10.18 4.59
C LYS A 98 -15.16 10.72 4.80
N ILE A 99 -14.22 10.12 4.11
CA ILE A 99 -12.83 10.58 4.07
C ILE A 99 -12.66 11.42 2.81
N THR A 100 -12.16 12.65 2.98
CA THR A 100 -11.88 13.56 1.87
C THR A 100 -10.37 13.63 1.66
N VAL A 101 -9.94 13.57 0.41
CA VAL A 101 -8.53 13.65 0.03
C VAL A 101 -8.24 15.04 -0.53
N ARG A 102 -7.23 15.71 0.02
CA ARG A 102 -6.75 16.99 -0.48
C ARG A 102 -5.29 16.91 -0.83
N LYS A 103 -4.94 17.47 -1.93
CA LYS A 103 -3.57 17.56 -2.34
C LYS A 103 -2.87 18.85 -1.86
#